data_2e008a386c566b6c6bab1247fe099717
#
_entry.id   2e008a386c566b6c6bab1247fe099717
#
_cell.length_a   1.000
_cell.length_b   1.000
_cell.length_c   1.000
_cell.angle_alpha   90.00
_cell.angle_beta   90.00
_cell.angle_gamma   90.00
#
_symmetry.space_group_name_H-M   'P 1'
#
loop_
_entity.id
_entity.type
_entity.pdbx_description
1 polymer ?
#
loop_
_entity_poly.entity_id
_entity_poly.type
_entity_poly.pdbx_seq_one_letter_code
_entity_poly.pdbx_strand_id
1 'polypeptide(L)'
;FSYENWHGAAELVKLNLRNPAVCEHLLGAVGMWMDELGIDGLRLDAADCVDREFFKRLHSFTKGKRGDFWLMGEIIHGDYRVWANDEMLDSVTNYECWKGIYSSHNDKNYFEIAYSLKRQFGQGGLYENLCLYNFLDNHDVNRIGSLLKQRENLKNVYTLLYMMPGIPSIYYGSEWGIEGVKGQGMDADLPLRPKLNLK
;
A
#
# COMPACT_ATOMS: atom_id res chain seq x y z
N PHE A 1 25.51 -21.61 7.69
CA PHE A 1 25.06 -20.35 7.10
C PHE A 1 23.80 -19.96 7.81
N SER A 2 23.68 -18.67 8.23
CA SER A 2 22.46 -18.05 8.75
C SER A 2 22.04 -16.94 7.79
N TYR A 3 20.72 -16.70 7.68
CA TYR A 3 20.15 -15.63 6.87
C TYR A 3 18.91 -15.07 7.55
N GLU A 4 18.57 -13.84 7.25
CA GLU A 4 17.30 -13.24 7.64
C GLU A 4 16.23 -13.56 6.58
N ASN A 5 15.00 -13.72 7.03
CA ASN A 5 13.84 -13.95 6.16
C ASN A 5 12.65 -13.09 6.61
N TRP A 6 11.60 -13.06 5.80
CA TRP A 6 10.38 -12.35 6.11
C TRP A 6 9.53 -13.15 7.09
N HIS A 7 9.40 -12.65 8.34
CA HIS A 7 8.53 -13.20 9.40
C HIS A 7 8.63 -14.72 9.62
N GLY A 8 9.79 -15.32 9.42
CA GLY A 8 10.01 -16.75 9.59
C GLY A 8 9.75 -17.62 8.35
N ALA A 9 9.34 -17.03 7.24
CA ALA A 9 9.18 -17.72 5.96
C ALA A 9 10.56 -18.01 5.34
N ALA A 10 11.03 -19.25 5.43
CA ALA A 10 12.38 -19.66 5.06
C ALA A 10 12.68 -19.42 3.57
N GLU A 11 11.67 -19.49 2.71
CA GLU A 11 11.75 -19.24 1.27
C GLU A 11 11.84 -17.77 0.89
N LEU A 12 11.48 -16.85 1.79
CA LEU A 12 11.48 -15.40 1.56
C LEU A 12 12.72 -14.76 2.21
N VAL A 13 13.86 -14.96 1.59
CA VAL A 13 15.16 -14.49 2.06
C VAL A 13 15.27 -12.98 1.90
N LYS A 14 15.70 -12.29 2.97
CA LYS A 14 15.99 -10.85 2.93
C LYS A 14 17.39 -10.61 2.36
N LEU A 15 17.49 -9.69 1.42
CA LEU A 15 18.77 -9.21 0.92
C LEU A 15 19.47 -8.36 1.97
N ASN A 16 20.80 -8.50 2.06
CA ASN A 16 21.59 -7.63 2.92
C ASN A 16 21.78 -6.23 2.29
N LEU A 17 20.84 -5.32 2.58
CA LEU A 17 20.85 -3.95 2.07
C LEU A 17 21.96 -3.07 2.69
N ARG A 18 22.73 -3.58 3.66
CA ARG A 18 23.94 -2.92 4.15
C ARG A 18 25.16 -3.24 3.31
N ASN A 19 25.07 -4.23 2.41
CA ASN A 19 26.13 -4.52 1.45
C ASN A 19 26.05 -3.52 0.27
N PRO A 20 27.10 -2.72 0.03
CA PRO A 20 27.11 -1.72 -1.03
C PRO A 20 26.82 -2.31 -2.42
N ALA A 21 27.38 -3.48 -2.74
CA ALA A 21 27.18 -4.13 -4.03
C ALA A 21 25.72 -4.54 -4.27
N VAL A 22 25.00 -4.96 -3.21
CA VAL A 22 23.56 -5.25 -3.29
C VAL A 22 22.78 -3.97 -3.55
N CYS A 23 23.10 -2.89 -2.83
CA CYS A 23 22.43 -1.60 -3.05
C CYS A 23 22.69 -1.08 -4.47
N GLU A 24 23.91 -1.10 -4.94
CA GLU A 24 24.27 -0.65 -6.29
C GLU A 24 23.54 -1.46 -7.37
N HIS A 25 23.45 -2.78 -7.21
CA HIS A 25 22.71 -3.64 -8.12
C HIS A 25 21.22 -3.26 -8.18
N LEU A 26 20.57 -3.09 -7.02
CA LEU A 26 19.16 -2.74 -6.95
C LEU A 26 18.88 -1.32 -7.50
N LEU A 27 19.70 -0.35 -7.15
CA LEU A 27 19.58 1.01 -7.69
C LEU A 27 19.86 1.03 -9.20
N GLY A 28 20.81 0.21 -9.68
CA GLY A 28 21.06 0.04 -11.11
C GLY A 28 19.86 -0.53 -11.85
N ALA A 29 19.17 -1.54 -11.27
CA ALA A 29 17.94 -2.09 -11.83
C ALA A 29 16.82 -1.03 -11.90
N VAL A 30 16.64 -0.27 -10.81
CA VAL A 30 15.65 0.84 -10.80
C VAL A 30 15.99 1.87 -11.87
N GLY A 31 17.27 2.23 -11.99
CA GLY A 31 17.74 3.17 -13.03
C GLY A 31 17.42 2.69 -14.44
N MET A 32 17.67 1.41 -14.73
CA MET A 32 17.33 0.79 -16.01
C MET A 32 15.81 0.83 -16.27
N TRP A 33 14.97 0.51 -15.28
CA TRP A 33 13.52 0.59 -15.44
C TRP A 33 13.02 2.03 -15.68
N MET A 34 13.63 3.01 -15.04
CA MET A 34 13.33 4.42 -15.30
C MET A 34 13.70 4.83 -16.72
N ASP A 35 14.90 4.43 -17.19
CA ASP A 35 15.46 4.87 -18.47
C ASP A 35 14.89 4.12 -19.67
N GLU A 36 14.69 2.80 -19.54
CA GLU A 36 14.27 1.93 -20.67
C GLU A 36 12.77 1.67 -20.70
N LEU A 37 12.12 1.56 -19.51
CA LEU A 37 10.70 1.26 -19.43
C LEU A 37 9.84 2.49 -19.14
N GLY A 38 10.46 3.62 -18.75
CA GLY A 38 9.76 4.87 -18.50
C GLY A 38 8.79 4.81 -17.32
N ILE A 39 9.08 3.98 -16.30
CA ILE A 39 8.21 3.88 -15.12
C ILE A 39 8.17 5.20 -14.35
N ASP A 40 7.02 5.49 -13.71
CA ASP A 40 6.78 6.74 -12.97
C ASP A 40 6.93 6.61 -11.45
N GLY A 41 7.09 5.38 -10.96
CA GLY A 41 7.24 5.13 -9.53
C GLY A 41 7.42 3.67 -9.20
N LEU A 42 7.56 3.39 -7.90
CA LEU A 42 7.69 2.05 -7.35
C LEU A 42 6.72 1.84 -6.18
N ARG A 43 6.09 0.68 -6.14
CA ARG A 43 5.49 0.13 -4.92
C ARG A 43 6.48 -0.83 -4.29
N LEU A 44 6.81 -0.62 -3.03
CA LEU A 44 7.74 -1.43 -2.26
C LEU A 44 6.96 -2.33 -1.30
N ASP A 45 7.07 -3.62 -1.55
CA ASP A 45 6.43 -4.67 -0.78
C ASP A 45 7.05 -4.78 0.61
N ALA A 46 6.24 -5.11 1.63
CA ALA A 46 6.69 -5.30 3.02
C ALA A 46 7.70 -4.22 3.46
N ALA A 47 7.39 -2.95 3.20
CA ALA A 47 8.34 -1.84 3.35
C ALA A 47 8.81 -1.64 4.81
N ASP A 48 8.03 -2.09 5.80
CA ASP A 48 8.43 -2.10 7.20
C ASP A 48 9.60 -3.04 7.50
N CYS A 49 9.85 -4.02 6.63
CA CYS A 49 10.96 -4.97 6.74
C CYS A 49 12.22 -4.53 6.00
N VAL A 50 12.17 -3.44 5.24
CA VAL A 50 13.30 -2.92 4.45
C VAL A 50 14.17 -1.99 5.32
N ASP A 51 15.49 -2.02 5.11
CA ASP A 51 16.41 -1.11 5.80
C ASP A 51 16.14 0.34 5.38
N ARG A 52 15.92 1.22 6.36
CA ARG A 52 15.56 2.64 6.10
C ARG A 52 16.67 3.42 5.41
N GLU A 53 17.93 3.07 5.63
CA GLU A 53 19.03 3.71 4.91
C GLU A 53 19.03 3.38 3.41
N PHE A 54 18.49 2.20 3.04
CA PHE A 54 18.24 1.89 1.64
C PHE A 54 17.15 2.80 1.05
N PHE A 55 16.08 3.09 1.79
CA PHE A 55 15.04 4.02 1.32
C PHE A 55 15.59 5.43 1.08
N LYS A 56 16.46 5.93 1.95
CA LYS A 56 17.11 7.23 1.73
C LYS A 56 17.97 7.25 0.47
N ARG A 57 18.71 6.18 0.22
CA ARG A 57 19.50 6.02 -1.02
C ARG A 57 18.60 5.93 -2.24
N LEU A 58 17.52 5.15 -2.17
CA LEU A 58 16.55 5.01 -3.25
C LEU A 58 15.88 6.36 -3.55
N HIS A 59 15.44 7.07 -2.52
CA HIS A 59 14.86 8.41 -2.64
C HIS A 59 15.84 9.37 -3.35
N SER A 60 17.04 9.51 -2.81
CA SER A 60 18.06 10.39 -3.41
C SER A 60 18.38 10.04 -4.86
N PHE A 61 18.49 8.75 -5.16
CA PHE A 61 18.77 8.25 -6.50
C PHE A 61 17.64 8.57 -7.47
N THR A 62 16.40 8.23 -7.12
CA THR A 62 15.24 8.39 -8.00
C THR A 62 14.85 9.86 -8.18
N LYS A 63 14.83 10.64 -7.08
CA LYS A 63 14.52 12.07 -7.14
C LYS A 63 15.62 12.86 -7.85
N GLY A 64 16.88 12.43 -7.78
CA GLY A 64 17.97 13.01 -8.53
C GLY A 64 17.87 12.80 -10.05
N LYS A 65 17.27 11.68 -10.48
CA LYS A 65 16.99 11.41 -11.90
C LYS A 65 15.69 12.10 -12.37
N ARG A 66 14.64 12.03 -11.56
CA ARG A 66 13.32 12.61 -11.86
C ARG A 66 12.60 12.99 -10.56
N GLY A 67 12.43 14.29 -10.32
CA GLY A 67 11.92 14.83 -9.06
C GLY A 67 10.50 14.39 -8.68
N ASP A 68 9.67 14.07 -9.67
CA ASP A 68 8.29 13.59 -9.50
C ASP A 68 8.15 12.06 -9.47
N PHE A 69 9.28 11.32 -9.50
CA PHE A 69 9.23 9.85 -9.38
C PHE A 69 8.64 9.42 -8.04
N TRP A 70 7.56 8.64 -8.07
CA TRP A 70 6.77 8.33 -6.89
C TRP A 70 7.22 7.05 -6.19
N LEU A 71 7.44 7.13 -4.88
CA LEU A 71 7.81 6.00 -4.02
C LEU A 71 6.69 5.71 -3.02
N MET A 72 6.08 4.54 -3.10
CA MET A 72 5.02 4.09 -2.21
C MET A 72 5.42 2.78 -1.53
N GLY A 73 5.28 2.70 -0.21
CA GLY A 73 5.55 1.51 0.57
C GLY A 73 4.29 0.84 1.11
N GLU A 74 4.31 -0.47 1.16
CA GLU A 74 3.31 -1.20 1.91
C GLU A 74 3.67 -1.21 3.39
N ILE A 75 2.83 -0.54 4.18
CA ILE A 75 2.93 -0.51 5.65
C ILE A 75 1.54 -0.83 6.22
N ILE A 76 1.46 -1.88 7.02
CA ILE A 76 0.18 -2.30 7.62
C ILE A 76 -0.04 -1.60 8.95
N HIS A 77 0.99 -1.51 9.80
CA HIS A 77 0.88 -1.01 11.16
C HIS A 77 1.98 0.00 11.51
N GLY A 78 1.74 0.80 12.53
CA GLY A 78 2.71 1.73 13.09
C GLY A 78 2.46 3.19 12.70
N ASP A 79 3.42 4.04 13.00
CA ASP A 79 3.39 5.45 12.63
C ASP A 79 3.92 5.63 11.21
N TYR A 80 3.07 5.93 10.28
CA TYR A 80 3.40 6.05 8.86
C TYR A 80 4.51 7.08 8.56
N ARG A 81 4.70 8.09 9.41
CA ARG A 81 5.78 9.09 9.27
C ARG A 81 7.18 8.49 9.38
N VAL A 82 7.30 7.30 9.99
CA VAL A 82 8.59 6.58 10.06
C VAL A 82 9.12 6.24 8.67
N TRP A 83 8.23 6.04 7.70
CA TRP A 83 8.58 5.65 6.33
C TRP A 83 8.23 6.71 5.29
N ALA A 84 7.05 7.37 5.43
CA ALA A 84 6.62 8.43 4.54
C ALA A 84 7.08 9.79 5.07
N ASN A 85 8.11 10.35 4.43
CA ASN A 85 8.71 11.64 4.78
C ASN A 85 9.63 12.11 3.64
N ASP A 86 10.14 13.33 3.76
CA ASP A 86 10.95 14.00 2.73
C ASP A 86 12.28 13.31 2.39
N GLU A 87 12.70 12.30 3.17
CA GLU A 87 13.96 11.59 2.96
C GLU A 87 13.78 10.17 2.37
N MET A 88 12.58 9.59 2.44
CA MET A 88 12.34 8.19 2.12
C MET A 88 11.21 7.98 1.12
N LEU A 89 10.00 7.66 1.59
CA LEU A 89 8.87 7.35 0.74
C LEU A 89 7.89 8.53 0.65
N ASP A 90 7.29 8.75 -0.50
CA ASP A 90 6.27 9.78 -0.70
C ASP A 90 4.93 9.39 -0.06
N SER A 91 4.65 8.08 0.00
CA SER A 91 3.37 7.56 0.49
C SER A 91 3.52 6.15 1.07
N VAL A 92 2.55 5.77 1.89
CA VAL A 92 2.37 4.38 2.35
C VAL A 92 0.89 4.01 2.34
N THR A 93 0.60 2.71 2.39
CA THR A 93 -0.76 2.16 2.41
C THR A 93 -1.51 2.51 3.69
N ASN A 94 -2.74 3.00 3.55
CA ASN A 94 -3.58 3.42 4.67
C ASN A 94 -4.55 2.30 5.12
N TYR A 95 -4.00 1.28 5.76
CA TYR A 95 -4.78 0.14 6.28
C TYR A 95 -5.75 0.54 7.39
N GLU A 96 -5.44 1.60 8.15
CA GLU A 96 -6.34 2.09 9.21
C GLU A 96 -7.66 2.61 8.62
N CYS A 97 -7.60 3.47 7.61
CA CYS A 97 -8.81 3.95 6.94
C CYS A 97 -9.52 2.83 6.15
N TRP A 98 -8.78 1.92 5.52
CA TRP A 98 -9.38 0.73 4.89
C TRP A 98 -10.31 -0.01 5.84
N LYS A 99 -9.82 -0.36 7.04
CA LYS A 99 -10.63 -1.04 8.05
C LYS A 99 -11.81 -0.16 8.49
N GLY A 100 -11.57 1.10 8.80
CA GLY A 100 -12.60 2.04 9.24
C GLY A 100 -13.72 2.24 8.23
N ILE A 101 -13.41 2.23 6.91
CA ILE A 101 -14.41 2.41 5.87
C ILE A 101 -15.41 1.25 5.85
N TYR A 102 -14.94 0.00 5.69
CA TYR A 102 -15.89 -1.11 5.56
C TYR A 102 -16.60 -1.43 6.88
N SER A 103 -15.90 -1.36 8.02
CA SER A 103 -16.54 -1.65 9.31
C SER A 103 -17.61 -0.62 9.67
N SER A 104 -17.36 0.66 9.44
CA SER A 104 -18.36 1.71 9.70
C SER A 104 -19.66 1.52 8.91
N HIS A 105 -19.56 1.10 7.64
CA HIS A 105 -20.73 0.83 6.83
C HIS A 105 -21.45 -0.46 7.28
N ASN A 106 -20.69 -1.49 7.62
CA ASN A 106 -21.25 -2.76 8.08
C ASN A 106 -22.00 -2.67 9.42
N ASP A 107 -21.46 -1.86 10.33
CA ASP A 107 -21.98 -1.72 11.69
C ASP A 107 -22.87 -0.47 11.84
N LYS A 108 -23.07 0.28 10.74
CA LYS A 108 -23.83 1.55 10.72
C LYS A 108 -23.33 2.54 11.80
N ASN A 109 -22.02 2.52 12.05
CA ASN A 109 -21.35 3.35 13.03
C ASN A 109 -20.22 4.15 12.37
N TYR A 110 -20.56 5.32 11.85
CA TYR A 110 -19.61 6.20 11.15
C TYR A 110 -18.65 6.96 12.08
N PHE A 111 -18.80 6.87 13.40
CA PHE A 111 -17.85 7.47 14.34
C PHE A 111 -16.45 6.86 14.20
N GLU A 112 -16.32 5.58 13.82
CA GLU A 112 -15.03 4.92 13.64
C GLU A 112 -14.22 5.59 12.52
N ILE A 113 -14.80 5.69 11.32
CA ILE A 113 -14.08 6.32 10.19
C ILE A 113 -13.93 7.83 10.39
N ALA A 114 -14.90 8.51 10.98
CA ALA A 114 -14.78 9.93 11.29
C ALA A 114 -13.65 10.20 12.28
N TYR A 115 -13.48 9.34 13.29
CA TYR A 115 -12.36 9.41 14.23
C TYR A 115 -11.01 9.21 13.51
N SER A 116 -10.89 8.16 12.67
CA SER A 116 -9.66 7.89 11.91
C SER A 116 -9.29 9.05 11.00
N LEU A 117 -10.25 9.60 10.26
CA LEU A 117 -10.03 10.75 9.38
C LEU A 117 -9.61 12.00 10.16
N LYS A 118 -10.29 12.29 11.27
CA LYS A 118 -9.93 13.44 12.11
C LYS A 118 -8.54 13.27 12.73
N ARG A 119 -8.22 12.07 13.22
CA ARG A 119 -6.92 11.77 13.81
C ARG A 119 -5.78 11.86 12.81
N GLN A 120 -6.02 11.41 11.57
CA GLN A 120 -5.01 11.41 10.52
C GLN A 120 -4.86 12.78 9.87
N PHE A 121 -5.95 13.39 9.43
CA PHE A 121 -5.96 14.52 8.51
C PHE A 121 -6.65 15.78 9.05
N GLY A 122 -7.24 15.74 10.24
CA GLY A 122 -7.81 16.93 10.87
C GLY A 122 -6.72 17.95 11.22
N GLN A 123 -7.12 19.16 11.59
CA GLN A 123 -6.18 20.21 11.99
C GLN A 123 -5.26 19.70 13.11
N GLY A 124 -3.95 19.68 12.88
CA GLY A 124 -2.96 19.09 13.78
C GLY A 124 -2.97 17.55 13.78
N GLY A 125 -3.58 16.91 12.81
CA GLY A 125 -3.62 15.46 12.67
C GLY A 125 -2.25 14.85 12.38
N LEU A 126 -2.11 13.56 12.71
CA LEU A 126 -0.81 12.86 12.61
C LEU A 126 -0.21 12.89 11.20
N TYR A 127 -1.04 12.87 10.18
CA TYR A 127 -0.67 12.75 8.77
C TYR A 127 -1.22 13.90 7.92
N GLU A 128 -1.45 15.07 8.53
CA GLU A 128 -2.02 16.25 7.86
C GLU A 128 -1.25 16.62 6.58
N ASN A 129 0.07 16.41 6.59
CA ASN A 129 0.96 16.74 5.46
C ASN A 129 1.36 15.51 4.62
N LEU A 130 0.77 14.33 4.87
CA LEU A 130 1.04 13.13 4.09
C LEU A 130 -0.09 12.82 3.11
N CYS A 131 0.30 12.45 1.91
CA CYS A 131 -0.62 11.97 0.88
C CYS A 131 -0.64 10.43 0.89
N LEU A 132 -1.44 9.83 1.79
CA LEU A 132 -1.48 8.38 1.97
C LEU A 132 -2.21 7.67 0.83
N TYR A 133 -1.78 6.46 0.50
CA TYR A 133 -2.41 5.60 -0.49
C TYR A 133 -3.62 4.90 0.13
N ASN A 134 -4.81 5.33 -0.25
CA ASN A 134 -6.09 4.83 0.25
C ASN A 134 -6.67 3.78 -0.71
N PHE A 135 -7.27 2.74 -0.15
CA PHE A 135 -7.86 1.64 -0.92
C PHE A 135 -9.05 1.03 -0.18
N LEU A 136 -9.92 0.32 -0.90
CA LEU A 136 -11.03 -0.45 -0.33
C LEU A 136 -10.72 -1.93 -0.25
N ASP A 137 -9.89 -2.40 -1.15
CA ASP A 137 -9.32 -3.75 -1.19
C ASP A 137 -8.03 -3.76 -2.02
N ASN A 138 -7.32 -4.87 -1.96
CA ASN A 138 -6.13 -5.12 -2.76
C ASN A 138 -5.96 -6.64 -2.99
N HIS A 139 -4.79 -7.05 -3.45
CA HIS A 139 -4.46 -8.45 -3.74
C HIS A 139 -4.21 -9.33 -2.51
N ASP A 140 -4.19 -8.76 -1.30
CA ASP A 140 -3.87 -9.45 -0.03
C ASP A 140 -5.01 -9.47 0.98
N VAL A 141 -6.06 -8.67 0.76
CA VAL A 141 -7.24 -8.61 1.61
C VAL A 141 -8.51 -8.96 0.84
N ASN A 142 -9.54 -9.36 1.56
CA ASN A 142 -10.83 -9.69 0.95
C ASN A 142 -11.35 -8.54 0.09
N ARG A 143 -11.94 -8.89 -1.05
CA ARG A 143 -12.58 -7.92 -1.94
C ARG A 143 -13.66 -7.13 -1.21
N ILE A 144 -13.78 -5.84 -1.51
CA ILE A 144 -14.77 -4.98 -0.88
C ILE A 144 -16.19 -5.49 -1.10
N GLY A 145 -16.48 -6.09 -2.27
CA GLY A 145 -17.75 -6.75 -2.57
C GLY A 145 -18.09 -7.87 -1.61
N SER A 146 -17.07 -8.59 -1.09
CA SER A 146 -17.25 -9.65 -0.07
C SER A 146 -17.22 -9.14 1.37
N LEU A 147 -16.61 -7.97 1.61
CA LEU A 147 -16.54 -7.39 2.96
C LEU A 147 -17.83 -6.68 3.37
N LEU A 148 -18.55 -6.09 2.42
CA LEU A 148 -19.77 -5.34 2.70
C LEU A 148 -20.94 -6.28 3.00
N LYS A 149 -21.59 -6.12 4.15
CA LYS A 149 -22.84 -6.82 4.52
C LYS A 149 -24.02 -6.42 3.63
N GLN A 150 -23.99 -5.18 3.09
CA GLN A 150 -25.00 -4.63 2.20
C GLN A 150 -24.30 -4.12 0.94
N ARG A 151 -24.54 -4.79 -0.20
CA ARG A 151 -23.87 -4.48 -1.48
C ARG A 151 -24.17 -3.06 -1.97
N GLU A 152 -25.33 -2.52 -1.60
CA GLU A 152 -25.75 -1.15 -1.93
C GLU A 152 -24.76 -0.10 -1.39
N ASN A 153 -24.03 -0.42 -0.33
CA ASN A 153 -23.00 0.43 0.24
C ASN A 153 -21.75 0.57 -0.65
N LEU A 154 -21.62 -0.21 -1.73
CA LEU A 154 -20.47 -0.13 -2.61
C LEU A 154 -20.24 1.30 -3.15
N LYS A 155 -21.31 1.98 -3.56
CA LYS A 155 -21.23 3.37 -4.00
C LYS A 155 -20.80 4.32 -2.88
N ASN A 156 -21.28 4.08 -1.67
CA ASN A 156 -20.97 4.93 -0.51
C ASN A 156 -19.49 4.82 -0.11
N VAL A 157 -18.94 3.60 -0.08
CA VAL A 157 -17.52 3.40 0.27
C VAL A 157 -16.59 3.98 -0.80
N TYR A 158 -16.95 3.90 -2.09
CA TYR A 158 -16.20 4.55 -3.15
C TYR A 158 -16.30 6.07 -3.07
N THR A 159 -17.49 6.61 -2.81
CA THR A 159 -17.66 8.06 -2.59
C THR A 159 -16.74 8.54 -1.47
N LEU A 160 -16.72 7.83 -0.34
CA LEU A 160 -15.85 8.18 0.78
C LEU A 160 -14.37 8.08 0.39
N LEU A 161 -13.95 7.01 -0.30
CA LEU A 161 -12.58 6.82 -0.78
C LEU A 161 -12.08 8.01 -1.62
N TYR A 162 -12.93 8.50 -2.55
CA TYR A 162 -12.56 9.59 -3.43
C TYR A 162 -12.64 10.98 -2.79
N MET A 163 -13.45 11.13 -1.73
CA MET A 163 -13.64 12.41 -1.05
C MET A 163 -12.71 12.61 0.16
N MET A 164 -12.06 11.56 0.66
CA MET A 164 -11.11 11.68 1.77
C MET A 164 -9.73 12.15 1.29
N PRO A 165 -8.93 12.78 2.16
CA PRO A 165 -7.55 13.16 1.82
C PRO A 165 -6.69 11.96 1.45
N GLY A 166 -5.78 12.13 0.49
CA GLY A 166 -4.85 11.10 0.04
C GLY A 166 -5.07 10.69 -1.42
N ILE A 167 -4.47 9.57 -1.82
CA ILE A 167 -4.52 9.03 -3.18
C ILE A 167 -5.48 7.86 -3.21
N PRO A 168 -6.66 7.98 -3.88
CA PRO A 168 -7.59 6.87 -4.01
C PRO A 168 -7.07 5.82 -4.99
N SER A 169 -7.19 4.54 -4.62
CA SER A 169 -6.83 3.41 -5.46
C SER A 169 -8.00 2.46 -5.64
N ILE A 170 -8.18 1.99 -6.86
CA ILE A 170 -9.14 0.95 -7.21
C ILE A 170 -8.36 -0.30 -7.60
N TYR A 171 -8.60 -1.39 -6.89
CA TYR A 171 -8.11 -2.69 -7.32
C TYR A 171 -9.02 -3.24 -8.43
N TYR A 172 -8.42 -3.77 -9.50
CA TYR A 172 -9.13 -4.15 -10.72
C TYR A 172 -10.35 -5.06 -10.45
N GLY A 173 -11.47 -4.74 -11.05
CA GLY A 173 -12.74 -5.47 -10.91
C GLY A 173 -13.57 -5.07 -9.68
N SER A 174 -12.98 -4.41 -8.68
CA SER A 174 -13.71 -3.99 -7.48
C SER A 174 -14.71 -2.87 -7.77
N GLU A 175 -14.46 -2.06 -8.80
CA GLU A 175 -15.40 -1.07 -9.31
C GLU A 175 -16.71 -1.70 -9.81
N TRP A 176 -16.70 -2.98 -10.19
CA TRP A 176 -17.89 -3.75 -10.55
C TRP A 176 -18.43 -4.58 -9.39
N GLY A 177 -17.78 -4.50 -8.22
CA GLY A 177 -18.15 -5.24 -7.02
C GLY A 177 -17.91 -6.73 -7.15
N ILE A 178 -16.82 -7.15 -7.83
CA ILE A 178 -16.44 -8.56 -7.83
C ILE A 178 -16.14 -9.03 -6.42
N GLU A 179 -16.47 -10.28 -6.16
CA GLU A 179 -16.28 -10.91 -4.86
C GLU A 179 -14.99 -11.73 -4.83
N GLY A 180 -14.43 -11.89 -3.64
CA GLY A 180 -13.27 -12.73 -3.38
C GLY A 180 -12.95 -12.71 -1.89
N VAL A 181 -12.83 -13.91 -1.33
CA VAL A 181 -12.45 -14.12 0.08
C VAL A 181 -11.14 -14.89 0.09
N LYS A 182 -10.19 -14.41 0.89
CA LYS A 182 -8.88 -15.05 1.06
C LYS A 182 -9.08 -16.49 1.56
N GLY A 183 -8.45 -17.43 0.87
CA GLY A 183 -8.46 -18.84 1.20
C GLY A 183 -7.50 -19.22 2.32
N GLN A 184 -7.05 -20.46 2.32
CA GLN A 184 -6.04 -20.99 3.24
C GLN A 184 -4.90 -21.66 2.48
N GLY A 185 -3.71 -21.73 3.08
CA GLY A 185 -2.53 -22.36 2.48
C GLY A 185 -1.80 -21.49 1.46
N MET A 186 -0.99 -22.11 0.61
CA MET A 186 -0.11 -21.40 -0.35
C MET A 186 -0.88 -20.61 -1.42
N ASP A 187 -2.06 -21.08 -1.80
CA ASP A 187 -2.91 -20.46 -2.81
C ASP A 187 -4.00 -19.55 -2.22
N ALA A 188 -3.82 -19.13 -0.97
CA ALA A 188 -4.82 -18.33 -0.22
C ALA A 188 -5.28 -17.07 -0.96
N ASP A 189 -4.42 -16.45 -1.73
CA ASP A 189 -4.68 -15.19 -2.41
C ASP A 189 -5.30 -15.35 -3.81
N LEU A 190 -5.33 -16.56 -4.38
CA LEU A 190 -5.88 -16.77 -5.73
C LEU A 190 -7.33 -16.28 -5.90
N PRO A 191 -8.25 -16.47 -4.91
CA PRO A 191 -9.62 -15.94 -5.03
C PRO A 191 -9.67 -14.40 -5.10
N LEU A 192 -8.62 -13.72 -4.62
CA LEU A 192 -8.52 -12.25 -4.64
C LEU A 192 -8.02 -11.73 -5.99
N ARG A 193 -7.42 -12.60 -6.82
CA ARG A 193 -6.70 -12.27 -8.06
C ARG A 193 -7.31 -12.96 -9.29
N PRO A 194 -8.65 -12.90 -9.50
CA PRO A 194 -9.28 -13.62 -10.59
C PRO A 194 -8.86 -13.07 -11.94
N LYS A 195 -8.73 -13.96 -12.94
CA LYS A 195 -8.64 -13.55 -14.34
C LYS A 195 -9.99 -12.97 -14.76
N LEU A 196 -10.00 -11.73 -15.24
CA LEU A 196 -11.21 -11.13 -15.81
C LEU A 196 -11.36 -11.53 -17.27
N ASN A 197 -12.57 -11.97 -17.63
CA ASN A 197 -12.95 -12.14 -19.03
C ASN A 197 -13.72 -10.87 -19.45
N LEU A 198 -13.01 -9.95 -20.05
CA LEU A 198 -13.62 -8.78 -20.69
C LEU A 198 -14.23 -9.27 -22.02
N LYS A 199 -15.56 -9.30 -22.10
CA LYS A 199 -16.29 -9.55 -23.34
C LYS A 199 -16.57 -8.24 -24.05
#